data_571c442fc9c50b48bdd163dc21f5faae
#
_entry.id   571c442fc9c50b48bdd163dc21f5faae
#
_cell.length_a   1.000
_cell.length_b   1.000
_cell.length_c   1.000
_cell.angle_alpha   90.00
_cell.angle_beta   90.00
_cell.angle_gamma   90.00
#
_symmetry.space_group_name_H-M   'P 1'
#
loop_
_entity.id
_entity.type
_entity.pdbx_description
1 polymer ?
#
loop_
_entity_poly.entity_id
_entity_poly.type
_entity_poly.pdbx_seq_one_letter_code
_entity_poly.pdbx_strand_id
1 'polypeptide(L)'
;MTIKRQKWRDNMKFQKSYQEYIKELGQKIKTYRIMNEMSQQDLEDKSGVSKRSISRLEQGESVQADNLFKIIIALGLGDNIELLVPDQTKRPSYYLEKTEGTVKRVRKKREKNEFKWGDEE
;
A
#
# COMPACT_ATOMS: atom_id res chain seq x y z
N MET A 1 -28.91 1.25 -13.17
CA MET A 1 -28.72 1.53 -12.86
C MET A 1 -28.06 2.26 -12.12
N THR A 2 -28.33 2.74 -11.70
CA THR A 2 -27.70 3.62 -11.00
C THR A 2 -27.46 3.25 -9.63
N ILE A 3 -28.06 2.29 -9.08
CA ILE A 3 -27.83 1.91 -7.72
C ILE A 3 -26.41 1.46 -7.51
N LYS A 4 -25.89 0.65 -8.39
CA LYS A 4 -24.56 0.22 -8.24
C LYS A 4 -23.64 1.38 -8.37
N ARG A 5 -23.83 2.22 -9.32
CA ARG A 5 -23.01 3.34 -9.49
C ARG A 5 -23.06 4.27 -8.33
N GLN A 6 -24.20 4.50 -7.78
CA GLN A 6 -24.32 5.36 -6.67
C GLN A 6 -23.62 4.82 -5.47
N LYS A 7 -23.69 3.54 -5.22
CA LYS A 7 -23.04 2.96 -4.09
C LYS A 7 -21.54 3.12 -4.23
N TRP A 8 -21.03 2.94 -5.42
CA TRP A 8 -19.62 3.07 -5.63
C TRP A 8 -19.18 4.51 -5.37
N ARG A 9 -19.96 5.44 -5.80
CA ARG A 9 -19.67 6.81 -5.62
C ARG A 9 -19.68 7.19 -4.14
N ASP A 10 -20.62 6.65 -3.41
CA ASP A 10 -20.71 6.94 -2.00
C ASP A 10 -19.50 6.41 -1.27
N ASN A 11 -19.02 5.26 -1.67
CA ASN A 11 -17.83 4.73 -1.03
C ASN A 11 -16.66 5.64 -1.28
N MET A 12 -16.54 6.17 -2.45
CA MET A 12 -15.43 7.04 -2.71
C MET A 12 -15.50 8.32 -1.92
N LYS A 13 -16.70 8.78 -1.62
CA LYS A 13 -16.82 9.96 -0.85
C LYS A 13 -16.24 9.84 0.51
N PHE A 14 -16.26 8.67 1.08
CA PHE A 14 -15.75 8.51 2.42
C PHE A 14 -14.32 8.01 2.45
N GLN A 15 -13.68 7.92 1.31
CA GLN A 15 -12.29 7.50 1.35
C GLN A 15 -11.44 8.68 1.69
N LYS A 16 -10.38 8.44 2.43
CA LYS A 16 -9.47 9.48 2.80
C LYS A 16 -8.54 9.79 1.66
N SER A 17 -7.97 10.95 1.67
CA SER A 17 -6.97 11.29 0.67
C SER A 17 -5.70 10.53 1.01
N TYR A 18 -4.80 10.43 0.06
CA TYR A 18 -3.56 9.70 0.32
C TYR A 18 -2.74 10.43 1.38
N GLN A 19 -2.84 11.74 1.44
CA GLN A 19 -2.12 12.47 2.48
C GLN A 19 -2.64 12.10 3.86
N GLU A 20 -3.94 11.89 3.99
CA GLU A 20 -4.48 11.51 5.27
C GLU A 20 -4.05 10.12 5.65
N TYR A 21 -3.94 9.21 4.67
CA TYR A 21 -3.46 7.88 4.96
C TYR A 21 -2.01 7.92 5.44
N ILE A 22 -1.18 8.74 4.80
CA ILE A 22 0.21 8.84 5.19
C ILE A 22 0.32 9.41 6.59
N LYS A 23 -0.49 10.42 6.88
CA LYS A 23 -0.44 11.04 8.18
C LYS A 23 -0.83 10.05 9.27
N GLU A 24 -1.88 9.30 9.04
CA GLU A 24 -2.31 8.32 10.02
C GLU A 24 -1.28 7.21 10.17
N LEU A 25 -0.69 6.81 9.07
CA LEU A 25 0.31 5.78 9.12
C LEU A 25 1.50 6.24 9.93
N GLY A 26 1.92 7.48 9.73
CA GLY A 26 3.04 8.01 10.49
C GLY A 26 2.76 8.04 11.98
N GLN A 27 1.53 8.38 12.35
CA GLN A 27 1.17 8.41 13.75
C GLN A 27 1.13 7.01 14.34
N LYS A 28 0.68 6.04 13.58
CA LYS A 28 0.65 4.67 14.05
C LYS A 28 2.06 4.14 14.22
N ILE A 29 2.93 4.49 13.30
CA ILE A 29 4.32 4.07 13.40
C ILE A 29 4.96 4.66 14.65
N LYS A 30 4.68 5.93 14.91
CA LYS A 30 5.24 6.57 16.09
C LYS A 30 4.74 5.87 17.35
N THR A 31 3.46 5.53 17.38
CA THR A 31 2.89 4.86 18.53
C THR A 31 3.55 3.50 18.76
N TYR A 32 3.72 2.72 17.68
CA TYR A 32 4.36 1.43 17.81
C TYR A 32 5.80 1.59 18.32
N ARG A 33 6.49 2.58 17.79
CA ARG A 33 7.86 2.81 18.20
C ARG A 33 7.93 3.10 19.70
N ILE A 34 7.06 4.00 20.15
CA ILE A 34 7.07 4.38 21.55
C ILE A 34 6.64 3.22 22.44
N MET A 35 5.66 2.45 22.00
CA MET A 35 5.22 1.32 22.79
C MET A 35 6.30 0.27 22.91
N ASN A 36 7.21 0.22 21.96
CA ASN A 36 8.32 -0.70 22.04
C ASN A 36 9.51 -0.05 22.72
N GLU A 37 9.28 1.13 23.31
CA GLU A 37 10.32 1.81 24.05
C GLU A 37 11.55 2.12 23.18
N MET A 38 11.32 2.51 21.96
CA MET A 38 12.39 2.85 21.06
C MET A 38 12.41 4.34 20.80
N SER A 39 13.59 4.92 20.77
CA SER A 39 13.71 6.31 20.36
C SER A 39 13.81 6.31 18.84
N GLN A 40 13.78 7.47 18.24
CA GLN A 40 13.95 7.54 16.79
C GLN A 40 15.36 7.05 16.41
N GLN A 41 16.32 7.29 17.28
CA GLN A 41 17.67 6.84 17.01
C GLN A 41 17.72 5.31 17.06
N ASP A 42 16.98 4.71 18.01
CA ASP A 42 16.96 3.27 18.09
C ASP A 42 16.37 2.69 16.82
N LEU A 43 15.33 3.33 16.30
CA LEU A 43 14.71 2.84 15.10
C LEU A 43 15.64 3.02 13.90
N GLU A 44 16.41 4.09 13.89
CA GLU A 44 17.37 4.27 12.82
C GLU A 44 18.38 3.14 12.87
N ASP A 45 18.88 2.81 14.05
CA ASP A 45 19.87 1.78 14.16
C ASP A 45 19.32 0.42 13.72
N LYS A 46 18.07 0.19 14.01
CA LYS A 46 17.50 -1.10 13.68
C LYS A 46 17.04 -1.19 12.24
N SER A 47 16.52 -0.13 11.69
CA SER A 47 15.97 -0.17 10.35
C SER A 47 16.96 0.22 9.27
N GLY A 48 17.93 0.98 9.61
CA GLY A 48 18.85 1.49 8.59
C GLY A 48 18.30 2.73 7.90
N VAL A 49 17.17 3.26 8.37
CA VAL A 49 16.59 4.45 7.77
C VAL A 49 16.99 5.63 8.63
N SER A 50 17.38 6.74 8.00
CA SER A 50 17.86 7.88 8.76
C SER A 50 16.82 8.42 9.71
N LYS A 51 17.28 8.93 10.83
CA LYS A 51 16.41 9.49 11.82
C LYS A 51 15.58 10.60 11.22
N ARG A 52 16.14 11.33 10.26
CA ARG A 52 15.43 12.40 9.64
C ARG A 52 14.25 11.86 8.85
N SER A 53 14.43 10.77 8.12
CA SER A 53 13.34 10.19 7.37
C SER A 53 12.28 9.64 8.30
N ILE A 54 12.69 9.06 9.42
CA ILE A 54 11.75 8.56 10.39
C ILE A 54 10.93 9.70 10.95
N SER A 55 11.59 10.80 11.29
CA SER A 55 10.89 11.95 11.84
C SER A 55 9.90 12.50 10.84
N ARG A 56 10.28 12.58 9.58
CA ARG A 56 9.39 13.10 8.58
C ARG A 56 8.17 12.22 8.41
N LEU A 57 8.36 10.92 8.41
CA LEU A 57 7.24 10.02 8.27
C LEU A 57 6.29 10.16 9.46
N GLU A 58 6.84 10.27 10.66
CA GLU A 58 5.99 10.39 11.84
C GLU A 58 5.23 11.72 11.87
N GLN A 59 5.72 12.69 11.13
CA GLN A 59 5.03 13.95 11.06
C GLN A 59 4.03 13.99 9.90
N GLY A 60 3.90 12.91 9.18
CA GLY A 60 2.91 12.86 8.12
C GLY A 60 3.44 13.18 6.75
N GLU A 61 4.76 13.24 6.59
CA GLU A 61 5.32 13.51 5.29
C GLU A 61 5.69 12.23 4.61
N SER A 62 5.70 12.24 3.29
CA SER A 62 5.96 11.02 2.57
C SER A 62 7.44 10.70 2.58
N VAL A 63 7.74 9.41 2.45
CA VAL A 63 9.12 8.96 2.35
C VAL A 63 9.12 7.95 1.24
N GLN A 64 10.29 7.51 0.85
CA GLN A 64 10.38 6.52 -0.20
C GLN A 64 9.83 5.19 0.28
N ALA A 65 9.29 4.43 -0.63
CA ALA A 65 8.63 3.18 -0.26
C ALA A 65 9.58 2.21 0.41
N ASP A 66 10.82 2.14 -0.06
CA ASP A 66 11.74 1.19 0.56
C ASP A 66 12.05 1.58 1.99
N ASN A 67 12.14 2.88 2.28
CA ASN A 67 12.38 3.30 3.64
C ASN A 67 11.19 2.98 4.51
N LEU A 68 9.99 3.16 3.98
CA LEU A 68 8.79 2.85 4.73
C LEU A 68 8.76 1.36 5.09
N PHE A 69 9.08 0.50 4.13
CA PHE A 69 9.06 -0.92 4.39
C PHE A 69 10.12 -1.32 5.41
N LYS A 70 11.29 -0.70 5.33
CA LYS A 70 12.34 -1.01 6.29
C LYS A 70 11.89 -0.65 7.70
N ILE A 71 11.21 0.45 7.85
CA ILE A 71 10.73 0.86 9.16
C ILE A 71 9.68 -0.13 9.66
N ILE A 72 8.75 -0.52 8.80
CA ILE A 72 7.70 -1.43 9.21
C ILE A 72 8.28 -2.77 9.63
N ILE A 73 9.27 -3.25 8.89
CA ILE A 73 9.91 -4.51 9.22
C ILE A 73 10.65 -4.40 10.56
N ALA A 74 11.31 -3.26 10.77
CA ALA A 74 12.06 -3.08 12.02
C ALA A 74 11.14 -3.05 13.23
N LEU A 75 9.88 -2.66 13.03
CA LEU A 75 8.93 -2.65 14.11
C LEU A 75 8.26 -4.01 14.32
N GLY A 76 8.66 -5.00 13.55
CA GLY A 76 8.07 -6.32 13.68
C GLY A 76 6.75 -6.48 12.98
N LEU A 77 6.44 -5.57 12.06
CA LEU A 77 5.17 -5.60 11.38
C LEU A 77 5.27 -5.98 9.91
N GLY A 78 6.32 -6.72 9.57
CA GLY A 78 6.53 -7.09 8.18
C GLY A 78 5.38 -7.86 7.58
N ASP A 79 4.69 -8.67 8.38
CA ASP A 79 3.59 -9.45 7.85
C ASP A 79 2.47 -8.55 7.37
N ASN A 80 2.35 -7.37 7.93
CA ASN A 80 1.30 -6.46 7.54
C ASN A 80 1.52 -5.88 6.16
N ILE A 81 2.74 -5.93 5.68
CA ILE A 81 3.03 -5.41 4.36
C ILE A 81 2.30 -6.23 3.33
N GLU A 82 2.17 -7.52 3.56
CA GLU A 82 1.51 -8.37 2.60
C GLU A 82 0.03 -8.06 2.48
N LEU A 83 -0.51 -7.38 3.47
CA LEU A 83 -1.92 -7.04 3.42
C LEU A 83 -2.19 -5.79 2.60
N LEU A 84 -1.14 -5.07 2.22
CA LEU A 84 -1.35 -3.88 1.43
C LEU A 84 -1.95 -4.22 0.08
N VAL A 85 -1.50 -5.32 -0.50
CA VAL A 85 -2.05 -5.77 -1.75
C VAL A 85 -2.30 -7.26 -1.58
N PRO A 86 -3.52 -7.63 -1.31
CA PRO A 86 -3.82 -9.02 -1.01
C PRO A 86 -3.48 -9.95 -2.16
N ASP A 87 -3.02 -11.12 -1.82
CA ASP A 87 -2.64 -12.09 -2.83
C ASP A 87 -3.91 -12.75 -3.35
N GLN A 88 -4.28 -12.45 -4.56
CA GLN A 88 -5.50 -12.95 -5.13
C GLN A 88 -5.48 -14.45 -5.34
N THR A 89 -4.31 -15.02 -5.49
CA THR A 89 -4.23 -16.43 -5.76
C THR A 89 -4.59 -17.27 -4.55
N LYS A 90 -4.67 -16.67 -3.37
CA LYS A 90 -5.02 -17.42 -2.19
C LYS A 90 -6.49 -17.39 -1.89
N ARG A 91 -7.27 -16.76 -2.74
CA ARG A 91 -8.69 -16.69 -2.49
C ARG A 91 -9.34 -17.91 -3.08
N PRO A 92 -10.26 -18.52 -2.39
CA PRO A 92 -10.93 -19.70 -2.91
C PRO A 92 -11.60 -19.45 -4.25
N SER A 93 -12.18 -18.28 -4.44
CA SER A 93 -12.86 -17.99 -5.68
C SER A 93 -11.89 -17.94 -6.85
N TYR A 94 -10.63 -17.68 -6.57
CA TYR A 94 -9.65 -17.62 -7.63
C TYR A 94 -9.56 -18.98 -8.29
N TYR A 95 -9.50 -20.02 -7.51
CA TYR A 95 -9.37 -21.35 -8.06
C TYR A 95 -10.65 -21.79 -8.74
N LEU A 96 -11.76 -21.31 -8.30
CA LEU A 96 -12.98 -21.70 -8.95
C LEU A 96 -13.11 -21.06 -10.31
N GLU A 97 -12.70 -19.83 -10.43
CA GLU A 97 -12.77 -19.18 -11.69
C GLU A 97 -11.69 -19.55 -12.65
N LYS A 98 -10.56 -19.96 -12.19
CA LYS A 98 -9.51 -20.18 -13.04
C LYS A 98 -9.40 -21.52 -13.43
N THR A 99 -10.08 -21.98 -14.28
CA THR A 99 -9.98 -23.32 -14.57
C THR A 99 -8.72 -23.57 -15.20
N GLU A 100 -8.25 -22.74 -15.98
CA GLU A 100 -7.06 -22.98 -16.53
C GLU A 100 -6.07 -22.70 -15.66
N GLY A 101 -6.12 -22.29 -14.73
CA GLY A 101 -5.17 -22.11 -13.79
C GLY A 101 -4.08 -21.22 -13.99
N THR A 102 -3.72 -20.79 -14.97
CA THR A 102 -2.62 -19.94 -14.99
C THR A 102 -2.99 -18.58 -15.26
N VAL A 103 -2.49 -17.65 -14.56
CA VAL A 103 -2.76 -16.29 -14.73
C VAL A 103 -1.66 -15.73 -15.52
N LYS A 104 -1.84 -15.47 -16.77
CA LYS A 104 -0.82 -14.91 -17.51
C LYS A 104 -1.11 -13.51 -17.69
N ARG A 105 -0.42 -12.76 -18.40
CA ARG A 105 -0.68 -11.40 -18.52
C ARG A 105 -1.95 -11.17 -19.20
N VAL A 106 -2.62 -10.18 -18.88
CA VAL A 106 -3.85 -9.85 -19.49
C VAL A 106 -3.70 -9.48 -20.92
N ARG A 107 -4.43 -10.06 -21.87
CA ARG A 107 -4.34 -9.80 -23.12
C ARG A 107 -5.52 -9.21 -23.57
N LYS A 108 -5.71 -8.06 -23.62
CA LYS A 108 -6.82 -7.43 -23.93
C LYS A 108 -7.04 -7.54 -25.25
N LYS A 109 -7.92 -7.78 -25.78
CA LYS A 109 -8.25 -7.91 -26.94
C LYS A 109 -8.17 -6.84 -27.53
N ARG A 110 -7.78 -6.41 -27.94
CA ARG A 110 -7.66 -5.39 -28.34
C ARG A 110 -7.89 -4.72 -29.14
N GLU A 111 -8.17 -4.08 -29.16
CA GLU A 111 -8.48 -3.25 -29.84
C GLU A 111 -7.43 -2.60 -29.97
N LYS A 112 -6.87 -2.68 -30.54
CA LYS A 112 -5.94 -2.11 -30.71
C LYS A 112 -5.78 -0.93 -30.65
N ASN A 113 -5.69 -0.37 -30.48
CA ASN A 113 -5.41 0.80 -30.53
C ASN A 113 -5.61 1.45 -29.60
N GLU A 114 -5.97 1.16 -29.15
CA GLU A 114 -6.37 1.74 -28.39
C GLU A 114 -5.69 2.63 -27.53
N PHE A 115 -5.49 2.59 -26.52
CA PHE A 115 -4.92 3.37 -25.67
C PHE A 115 -3.54 3.47 -25.90
N LYS A 116 -3.06 4.58 -26.17
CA LYS A 116 -1.78 4.73 -26.24
C LYS A 116 -1.27 5.52 -25.21
N TRP A 117 -0.23 5.35 -24.62
CA TRP A 117 0.32 6.12 -23.59
C TRP A 117 0.85 7.26 -24.31
N GLY A 118 0.94 8.32 -23.76
CA GLY A 118 1.40 9.50 -24.39
C GLY A 118 2.55 9.27 -25.26
N ASP A 119 3.34 8.42 -24.88
CA ASP A 119 4.47 8.29 -25.64
C ASP A 119 4.28 7.36 -26.72
N GLU A 120 3.30 6.69 -26.82
CA GLU A 120 3.10 5.83 -27.76
C GLU A 120 2.66 6.32 -28.88
N GLU A 121 2.50 7.08 -29.22
CA GLU A 121 1.99 7.58 -30.27
C GLU A 121 2.70 7.65 -31.02
#